data_070b7668b89100f76c9d6d51c6a8938f
#
_entry.id   070b7668b89100f76c9d6d51c6a8938f
#
_cell.length_a   1.000
_cell.length_b   1.000
_cell.length_c   1.000
_cell.angle_alpha   90.00
_cell.angle_beta   90.00
_cell.angle_gamma   90.00
#
_symmetry.space_group_name_H-M   'P 1'
#
loop_
_entity.id
_entity.type
_entity.pdbx_description
1 polymer ?
#
loop_
_entity_poly.entity_id
_entity_poly.type
_entity_poly.pdbx_seq_one_letter_code
_entity_poly.pdbx_strand_id
1 'polypeptide(L)'
;MVAVPIQKFIKEQYEKKDLSIRKISKNVGVCWRTAAKYAKKDDWNKETSRIRKQGKRRVMDPVAEIIDTWIMEDQLNPRKERRSAAAMYQKLKDDHDFQGSDRTVRAYVSQRKKELNLEKEERFLKLEHSPGTAQADFGTTRVVRDGELVTIKCLTLSFPYSNAGFTVPLPSENSQCFLHGLTTIFEHIGGVPKLISFDNLPAAINKNRTLTEAFERCMLHYRYEAVFCNPSRANEKGNCENKVGYTRRNFMLPYPELTDYETLTADLLARARSDMQRPHYQKGILIAKLFEQDQEALLPLPSAPFEPVELVSCRVDKYCQVRFENEVYGVPRANPKQRVLLRLSWDKVQVIDSSGEVLGTLNRNYTLKTQSIDWQGYFAIFVRKPGGARHSAMYRFLPAELRAYLEADEQRYRSRLKLIHGFLTEGYRIEEITQAVRTMSSDSTEDAAILRHLLYGNQAYRNRASLTETYTPEMVCCYAPNTGDYDHLLPKGGGADANSVAEKTM
;
A
#
# COMPACT_ATOMS: atom_id res chain seq x y z
N MET A 1 2.69 16.71 -48.40
CA MET A 1 3.66 17.83 -48.63
C MET A 1 4.88 17.22 -49.25
N VAL A 2 5.49 17.87 -50.26
CA VAL A 2 6.74 17.41 -50.91
C VAL A 2 7.91 17.72 -49.98
N ALA A 3 8.88 16.81 -49.84
CA ALA A 3 10.02 16.99 -48.94
C ALA A 3 10.90 18.18 -49.40
N VAL A 4 11.53 18.91 -48.46
CA VAL A 4 12.32 20.12 -48.73
C VAL A 4 13.42 19.91 -49.78
N PRO A 5 14.18 18.79 -49.79
CA PRO A 5 15.16 18.54 -50.84
C PRO A 5 14.57 18.50 -52.24
N ILE A 6 13.39 17.92 -52.40
CA ILE A 6 12.70 17.87 -53.69
C ILE A 6 12.18 19.26 -54.11
N GLN A 7 11.71 20.06 -53.15
CA GLN A 7 11.30 21.44 -53.38
C GLN A 7 12.47 22.28 -53.88
N LYS A 8 13.65 22.15 -53.25
CA LYS A 8 14.91 22.78 -53.67
C LYS A 8 15.29 22.35 -55.08
N PHE A 9 15.25 21.07 -55.36
CA PHE A 9 15.58 20.54 -56.69
C PHE A 9 14.65 21.10 -57.78
N ILE A 10 13.32 21.20 -57.53
CA ILE A 10 12.37 21.82 -58.46
C ILE A 10 12.76 23.28 -58.74
N LYS A 11 13.09 24.06 -57.72
CA LYS A 11 13.47 25.46 -57.82
C LYS A 11 14.76 25.61 -58.63
N GLU A 12 15.79 24.81 -58.35
CA GLU A 12 17.05 24.82 -59.08
C GLU A 12 16.91 24.41 -60.55
N GLN A 13 16.11 23.43 -60.87
CA GLN A 13 15.84 23.04 -62.27
C GLN A 13 15.11 24.13 -63.05
N TYR A 14 14.28 24.92 -62.38
CA TYR A 14 13.56 26.02 -62.99
C TYR A 14 14.47 27.25 -63.21
N GLU A 15 15.23 27.66 -62.19
CA GLU A 15 16.03 28.89 -62.23
C GLU A 15 17.41 28.74 -62.90
N LYS A 16 18.10 27.61 -62.67
CA LYS A 16 19.45 27.40 -63.15
C LYS A 16 19.53 26.70 -64.49
N LYS A 17 18.54 25.85 -64.82
CA LYS A 17 18.54 25.04 -66.02
C LYS A 17 17.44 25.43 -67.00
N ASP A 18 16.68 26.45 -66.70
CA ASP A 18 15.57 27.00 -67.50
C ASP A 18 14.62 25.94 -68.07
N LEU A 19 14.37 24.88 -67.32
CA LEU A 19 13.49 23.80 -67.74
C LEU A 19 12.06 24.18 -67.56
N SER A 20 11.20 23.82 -68.58
CA SER A 20 9.76 24.04 -68.46
C SER A 20 9.15 23.26 -67.30
N ILE A 21 8.16 23.85 -66.62
CA ILE A 21 7.48 23.25 -65.47
C ILE A 21 6.90 21.85 -65.79
N ARG A 22 6.47 21.62 -67.05
CA ARG A 22 6.00 20.30 -67.52
C ARG A 22 7.14 19.26 -67.51
N LYS A 23 8.35 19.64 -67.90
CA LYS A 23 9.54 18.77 -67.91
C LYS A 23 9.99 18.45 -66.50
N ILE A 24 9.97 19.45 -65.61
CA ILE A 24 10.29 19.30 -64.19
C ILE A 24 9.27 18.39 -63.51
N SER A 25 7.99 18.59 -63.71
CA SER A 25 6.89 17.74 -63.20
C SER A 25 7.09 16.26 -63.55
N LYS A 26 7.46 15.99 -64.83
CA LYS A 26 7.68 14.63 -65.33
C LYS A 26 8.97 14.02 -64.73
N ASN A 27 10.04 14.77 -64.61
CA ASN A 27 11.32 14.31 -64.07
C ASN A 27 11.29 14.00 -62.56
N VAL A 28 10.49 14.76 -61.80
CA VAL A 28 10.38 14.65 -60.34
C VAL A 28 9.23 13.75 -59.91
N GLY A 29 8.33 13.37 -60.84
CA GLY A 29 7.18 12.53 -60.53
C GLY A 29 6.09 13.23 -59.67
N VAL A 30 5.98 14.57 -59.74
CA VAL A 30 5.01 15.35 -59.02
C VAL A 30 3.97 15.97 -60.00
N CYS A 31 2.77 16.23 -59.57
CA CYS A 31 1.78 16.85 -60.46
C CYS A 31 2.22 18.26 -60.87
N TRP A 32 1.82 18.72 -62.05
CA TRP A 32 2.20 20.02 -62.63
C TRP A 32 1.92 21.19 -61.68
N ARG A 33 0.76 21.18 -61.00
CA ARG A 33 0.42 22.23 -60.00
C ARG A 33 1.44 22.30 -58.85
N THR A 34 1.92 21.17 -58.40
CA THR A 34 2.93 21.09 -57.33
C THR A 34 4.30 21.58 -57.81
N ALA A 35 4.72 21.17 -59.02
CA ALA A 35 5.93 21.66 -59.64
C ALA A 35 5.88 23.18 -59.87
N ALA A 36 4.75 23.71 -60.41
CA ALA A 36 4.57 25.15 -60.61
C ALA A 36 4.58 25.95 -59.30
N LYS A 37 3.95 25.41 -58.24
CA LYS A 37 3.97 26.03 -56.90
C LYS A 37 5.39 26.26 -56.40
N TYR A 38 6.25 25.24 -56.43
CA TYR A 38 7.58 25.31 -55.89
C TYR A 38 8.60 25.97 -56.83
N ALA A 39 8.40 25.89 -58.16
CA ALA A 39 9.21 26.60 -59.14
C ALA A 39 9.10 28.12 -59.02
N LYS A 40 7.90 28.63 -58.78
CA LYS A 40 7.55 30.06 -58.68
C LYS A 40 7.54 30.58 -57.24
N LYS A 41 7.95 29.78 -56.26
CA LYS A 41 7.93 30.19 -54.87
C LYS A 41 9.17 31.03 -54.53
N ASP A 42 9.00 32.29 -54.14
CA ASP A 42 10.08 33.21 -53.76
C ASP A 42 10.21 33.35 -52.25
N ASP A 43 9.10 33.27 -51.50
CA ASP A 43 9.11 33.30 -50.04
C ASP A 43 9.14 31.89 -49.46
N TRP A 44 10.25 31.54 -48.80
CA TRP A 44 10.50 30.23 -48.15
C TRP A 44 10.36 30.27 -46.65
N ASN A 45 9.90 31.38 -46.08
CA ASN A 45 9.61 31.46 -44.67
C ASN A 45 8.48 30.45 -44.31
N LYS A 46 8.51 29.96 -43.09
CA LYS A 46 7.41 29.11 -42.62
C LYS A 46 6.12 29.91 -42.68
N GLU A 47 5.20 29.50 -43.55
CA GLU A 47 3.85 30.04 -43.56
C GLU A 47 3.26 29.79 -42.17
N THR A 48 2.94 30.84 -41.42
CA THR A 48 2.05 30.73 -40.26
C THR A 48 0.76 30.10 -40.78
N SER A 49 0.45 28.92 -40.30
CA SER A 49 -0.79 28.21 -40.65
C SER A 49 -1.94 29.18 -40.45
N ARG A 50 -2.56 29.63 -41.52
CA ARG A 50 -3.84 30.38 -41.45
C ARG A 50 -4.78 29.49 -40.70
N ILE A 51 -5.22 29.91 -39.52
CA ILE A 51 -6.32 29.28 -38.80
C ILE A 51 -7.49 29.25 -39.81
N ARG A 52 -7.78 28.08 -40.34
CA ARG A 52 -8.95 27.94 -41.23
C ARG A 52 -10.15 28.36 -40.41
N LYS A 53 -10.80 29.50 -40.76
CA LYS A 53 -12.12 29.81 -40.25
C LYS A 53 -12.97 28.59 -40.55
N GLN A 54 -13.48 27.91 -39.51
CA GLN A 54 -14.37 26.78 -39.69
C GLN A 54 -15.60 27.29 -40.47
N GLY A 55 -15.81 26.72 -41.67
CA GLY A 55 -17.02 27.01 -42.43
C GLY A 55 -18.24 26.61 -41.59
N LYS A 56 -19.26 27.45 -41.58
CA LYS A 56 -20.55 27.13 -40.92
C LYS A 56 -21.02 25.77 -41.36
N ARG A 57 -21.33 24.88 -40.41
CA ARG A 57 -21.85 23.53 -40.67
C ARG A 57 -23.34 23.67 -40.93
N ARG A 58 -23.72 23.85 -42.17
CA ARG A 58 -25.11 24.10 -42.61
C ARG A 58 -26.18 23.16 -42.00
N VAL A 59 -25.84 21.89 -41.76
CA VAL A 59 -26.77 20.90 -41.20
C VAL A 59 -27.01 21.10 -39.69
N MET A 60 -26.04 21.69 -38.97
CA MET A 60 -26.14 21.91 -37.51
C MET A 60 -26.69 23.30 -37.19
N ASP A 61 -26.64 24.26 -38.11
CA ASP A 61 -27.02 25.66 -37.86
C ASP A 61 -28.44 25.80 -37.24
N PRO A 62 -29.47 25.04 -37.65
CA PRO A 62 -30.81 25.17 -37.09
C PRO A 62 -30.93 24.66 -35.63
N VAL A 63 -30.09 23.74 -35.25
CA VAL A 63 -30.20 23.05 -33.93
C VAL A 63 -29.01 23.35 -33.00
N ALA A 64 -28.05 24.16 -33.44
CA ALA A 64 -26.86 24.47 -32.69
C ALA A 64 -27.15 25.14 -31.33
N GLU A 65 -28.04 26.14 -31.35
CA GLU A 65 -28.45 26.88 -30.14
C GLU A 65 -29.19 25.99 -29.14
N ILE A 66 -29.98 25.04 -29.65
CA ILE A 66 -30.73 24.08 -28.82
C ILE A 66 -29.74 23.17 -28.09
N ILE A 67 -28.76 22.62 -28.81
CA ILE A 67 -27.73 21.77 -28.20
C ILE A 67 -26.87 22.54 -27.22
N ASP A 68 -26.51 23.78 -27.53
CA ASP A 68 -25.73 24.63 -26.65
C ASP A 68 -26.47 24.91 -25.33
N THR A 69 -27.76 25.19 -25.39
CA THR A 69 -28.64 25.35 -24.24
C THR A 69 -28.67 24.07 -23.40
N TRP A 70 -28.85 22.91 -24.03
CA TRP A 70 -28.86 21.62 -23.32
C TRP A 70 -27.49 21.32 -22.66
N ILE A 71 -26.39 21.65 -23.31
CA ILE A 71 -25.05 21.48 -22.72
C ILE A 71 -24.88 22.38 -21.50
N MET A 72 -25.38 23.60 -21.51
CA MET A 72 -25.35 24.53 -20.38
C MET A 72 -26.24 24.06 -19.23
N GLU A 73 -27.46 23.65 -19.48
CA GLU A 73 -28.36 23.05 -18.49
C GLU A 73 -27.71 21.83 -17.81
N ASP A 74 -27.13 20.94 -18.63
CA ASP A 74 -26.47 19.74 -18.12
C ASP A 74 -25.26 20.03 -17.24
N GLN A 75 -24.63 21.19 -17.35
CA GLN A 75 -23.53 21.58 -16.45
C GLN A 75 -24.01 21.86 -15.03
N LEU A 76 -25.27 22.29 -14.86
CA LEU A 76 -25.87 22.52 -13.55
C LEU A 76 -26.26 21.20 -12.85
N ASN A 77 -26.38 20.11 -13.63
CA ASN A 77 -26.80 18.81 -13.13
C ASN A 77 -25.60 17.92 -12.73
N PRO A 78 -25.78 16.99 -11.77
CA PRO A 78 -24.79 15.97 -11.45
C PRO A 78 -24.38 15.15 -12.68
N ARG A 79 -23.13 14.70 -12.77
CA ARG A 79 -22.59 14.01 -13.96
C ARG A 79 -23.43 12.82 -14.44
N LYS A 80 -24.09 12.12 -13.49
CA LYS A 80 -24.95 10.95 -13.79
C LYS A 80 -26.28 11.31 -14.46
N GLU A 81 -26.72 12.55 -14.35
CA GLU A 81 -28.00 13.06 -14.87
C GLU A 81 -27.83 13.87 -16.15
N ARG A 82 -26.61 14.00 -16.68
CA ARG A 82 -26.30 14.73 -17.91
C ARG A 82 -26.68 13.92 -19.14
N ARG A 83 -27.28 14.59 -20.13
CA ARG A 83 -27.66 13.99 -21.40
C ARG A 83 -26.44 13.48 -22.16
N SER A 84 -26.51 12.28 -22.71
CA SER A 84 -25.51 11.79 -23.65
C SER A 84 -25.74 12.42 -25.05
N ALA A 85 -24.69 12.47 -25.87
CA ALA A 85 -24.83 12.97 -27.24
C ALA A 85 -25.84 12.14 -28.08
N ALA A 86 -25.97 10.84 -27.76
CA ALA A 86 -26.97 9.98 -28.36
C ALA A 86 -28.40 10.37 -27.94
N ALA A 87 -28.62 10.67 -26.66
CA ALA A 87 -29.91 11.15 -26.15
C ALA A 87 -30.29 12.51 -26.76
N MET A 88 -29.32 13.42 -26.91
CA MET A 88 -29.50 14.70 -27.57
C MET A 88 -29.91 14.50 -29.05
N TYR A 89 -29.24 13.58 -29.75
CA TYR A 89 -29.60 13.25 -31.15
C TYR A 89 -31.02 12.71 -31.26
N GLN A 90 -31.38 11.76 -30.39
CA GLN A 90 -32.74 11.18 -30.43
C GLN A 90 -33.79 12.27 -30.18
N LYS A 91 -33.56 13.13 -29.19
CA LYS A 91 -34.48 14.23 -28.88
C LYS A 91 -34.59 15.27 -30.00
N LEU A 92 -33.48 15.57 -30.71
CA LEU A 92 -33.51 16.43 -31.90
C LEU A 92 -34.32 15.81 -33.03
N LYS A 93 -34.29 14.50 -33.19
CA LYS A 93 -35.07 13.78 -34.20
C LYS A 93 -36.55 13.77 -33.86
N ASP A 94 -36.89 13.53 -32.58
CA ASP A 94 -38.27 13.41 -32.13
C ASP A 94 -38.97 14.78 -32.01
N ASP A 95 -38.28 15.81 -31.48
CA ASP A 95 -38.88 17.10 -31.16
C ASP A 95 -38.63 18.20 -32.22
N HIS A 96 -37.61 18.06 -33.08
CA HIS A 96 -37.14 19.12 -33.98
C HIS A 96 -36.94 18.64 -35.42
N ASP A 97 -37.44 17.47 -35.81
CA ASP A 97 -37.36 16.90 -37.15
C ASP A 97 -35.94 17.00 -37.80
N PHE A 98 -34.92 16.74 -37.00
CA PHE A 98 -33.53 16.88 -37.43
C PHE A 98 -33.15 15.81 -38.46
N GLN A 99 -32.73 16.23 -39.63
CA GLN A 99 -32.38 15.35 -40.77
C GLN A 99 -30.89 14.95 -40.80
N GLY A 100 -30.09 15.41 -39.86
CA GLY A 100 -28.66 15.08 -39.79
C GLY A 100 -28.38 13.70 -39.17
N SER A 101 -27.12 13.26 -39.25
CA SER A 101 -26.72 11.97 -38.65
C SER A 101 -26.33 12.09 -37.21
N ASP A 102 -26.46 11.00 -36.42
CA ASP A 102 -25.95 10.86 -35.04
C ASP A 102 -24.44 11.23 -34.94
N ARG A 103 -23.65 10.82 -35.94
CA ARG A 103 -22.21 11.16 -36.01
C ARG A 103 -22.00 12.67 -36.07
N THR A 104 -22.84 13.43 -36.75
CA THR A 104 -22.74 14.88 -36.88
C THR A 104 -23.01 15.55 -35.53
N VAL A 105 -24.06 15.10 -34.81
CA VAL A 105 -24.41 15.61 -33.49
C VAL A 105 -23.32 15.27 -32.49
N ARG A 106 -22.80 14.04 -32.45
CA ARG A 106 -21.71 13.64 -31.56
C ARG A 106 -20.44 14.48 -31.80
N ALA A 107 -20.11 14.72 -33.08
CA ALA A 107 -18.94 15.54 -33.41
C ALA A 107 -19.12 16.99 -32.94
N TYR A 108 -20.32 17.57 -33.12
CA TYR A 108 -20.65 18.93 -32.67
C TYR A 108 -20.60 19.02 -31.12
N VAL A 109 -21.31 18.14 -30.42
CA VAL A 109 -21.32 18.10 -28.95
C VAL A 109 -19.92 17.94 -28.40
N SER A 110 -19.08 17.05 -28.95
CA SER A 110 -17.71 16.85 -28.53
C SER A 110 -16.86 18.10 -28.72
N GLN A 111 -17.01 18.76 -29.88
CA GLN A 111 -16.29 20.00 -30.16
C GLN A 111 -16.74 21.13 -29.22
N ARG A 112 -18.07 21.28 -29.06
CA ARG A 112 -18.64 22.36 -28.24
C ARG A 112 -18.32 22.20 -26.76
N LYS A 113 -18.34 20.97 -26.24
CA LYS A 113 -17.86 20.69 -24.86
C LYS A 113 -16.39 21.04 -24.69
N LYS A 114 -15.54 20.82 -25.69
CA LYS A 114 -14.12 21.23 -25.64
C LYS A 114 -13.98 22.77 -25.62
N GLU A 115 -14.74 23.46 -26.48
CA GLU A 115 -14.72 24.93 -26.52
C GLU A 115 -15.20 25.54 -25.20
N LEU A 116 -16.28 25.00 -24.60
CA LEU A 116 -16.78 25.44 -23.31
C LEU A 116 -15.85 25.08 -22.14
N ASN A 117 -15.14 23.98 -22.21
CA ASN A 117 -14.13 23.63 -21.22
C ASN A 117 -12.87 24.48 -21.34
N LEU A 118 -12.47 24.90 -22.56
CA LEU A 118 -11.39 25.83 -22.80
C LEU A 118 -11.71 27.24 -22.25
N GLU A 119 -12.96 27.67 -22.31
CA GLU A 119 -13.41 28.92 -21.67
C GLU A 119 -13.47 28.81 -20.13
N LYS A 120 -13.61 27.59 -19.59
CA LYS A 120 -13.56 27.27 -18.16
C LYS A 120 -12.16 26.83 -17.67
N GLU A 121 -11.19 26.64 -18.55
CA GLU A 121 -9.79 26.54 -18.13
C GLU A 121 -9.39 27.89 -17.52
N GLU A 122 -9.76 28.04 -16.24
CA GLU A 122 -9.13 29.04 -15.37
C GLU A 122 -7.64 28.91 -15.61
N ARG A 123 -6.97 30.01 -15.92
CA ARG A 123 -5.52 30.05 -16.07
C ARG A 123 -4.95 29.73 -14.70
N PHE A 124 -4.56 28.47 -14.49
CA PHE A 124 -3.95 28.03 -13.25
C PHE A 124 -2.57 28.66 -13.14
N LEU A 125 -2.35 29.38 -12.05
CA LEU A 125 -1.01 29.80 -11.69
C LEU A 125 -0.22 28.56 -11.27
N LYS A 126 0.99 28.44 -11.78
CA LYS A 126 1.91 27.39 -11.31
C LYS A 126 2.25 27.69 -9.85
N LEU A 127 1.81 26.84 -8.93
CA LEU A 127 2.15 26.97 -7.53
C LEU A 127 3.63 26.64 -7.33
N GLU A 128 4.36 27.55 -6.70
CA GLU A 128 5.70 27.27 -6.21
C GLU A 128 5.60 26.78 -4.76
N HIS A 129 6.26 25.68 -4.50
CA HIS A 129 6.31 25.09 -3.17
C HIS A 129 7.66 25.37 -2.54
N SER A 130 7.66 25.86 -1.32
CA SER A 130 8.87 26.09 -0.53
C SER A 130 9.43 24.78 0.00
N PRO A 131 10.76 24.65 0.20
CA PRO A 131 11.34 23.51 0.87
C PRO A 131 10.74 23.28 2.26
N GLY A 132 10.64 22.01 2.66
CA GLY A 132 10.08 21.61 3.95
C GLY A 132 8.54 21.63 4.02
N THR A 133 7.85 21.79 2.88
CA THR A 133 6.40 21.63 2.78
C THR A 133 6.05 20.27 2.16
N ALA A 134 5.01 19.63 2.67
CA ALA A 134 4.60 18.30 2.21
C ALA A 134 3.11 18.23 1.91
N GLN A 135 2.72 17.19 1.17
CA GLN A 135 1.33 16.81 0.91
C GLN A 135 1.14 15.35 1.30
N ALA A 136 0.06 15.05 2.01
CA ALA A 136 -0.29 13.70 2.44
C ALA A 136 -1.60 13.25 1.80
N ASP A 137 -1.63 11.99 1.36
CA ASP A 137 -2.81 11.37 0.76
C ASP A 137 -2.87 9.87 0.99
N PHE A 138 -4.09 9.33 1.07
CA PHE A 138 -4.32 7.90 1.07
C PHE A 138 -4.54 7.37 -0.35
N GLY A 139 -3.95 6.22 -0.60
CA GLY A 139 -4.20 5.44 -1.80
C GLY A 139 -4.55 4.00 -1.46
N THR A 140 -5.07 3.28 -2.44
CA THR A 140 -5.30 1.83 -2.33
C THR A 140 -4.37 1.10 -3.28
N THR A 141 -3.86 -0.04 -2.85
CA THR A 141 -3.08 -0.95 -3.69
C THR A 141 -3.43 -2.40 -3.37
N ARG A 142 -2.91 -3.32 -4.17
CA ARG A 142 -3.09 -4.75 -3.94
C ARG A 142 -1.78 -5.39 -3.53
N VAL A 143 -1.88 -6.42 -2.72
CA VAL A 143 -0.78 -7.27 -2.28
C VAL A 143 -1.24 -8.73 -2.30
N VAL A 144 -0.32 -9.67 -2.34
CA VAL A 144 -0.62 -11.10 -2.17
C VAL A 144 -0.50 -11.42 -0.68
N ARG A 145 -1.52 -12.04 -0.10
CA ARG A 145 -1.52 -12.55 1.27
C ARG A 145 -2.12 -13.94 1.27
N ASP A 146 -1.39 -14.92 1.78
CA ASP A 146 -1.81 -16.33 1.79
C ASP A 146 -2.24 -16.85 0.39
N GLY A 147 -1.58 -16.37 -0.67
CA GLY A 147 -1.89 -16.70 -2.06
C GLY A 147 -3.09 -15.96 -2.66
N GLU A 148 -3.78 -15.11 -1.91
CA GLU A 148 -4.92 -14.31 -2.37
C GLU A 148 -4.54 -12.84 -2.57
N LEU A 149 -5.12 -12.19 -3.59
CA LEU A 149 -4.98 -10.76 -3.81
C LEU A 149 -5.91 -9.99 -2.86
N VAL A 150 -5.31 -9.28 -1.92
CA VAL A 150 -6.02 -8.41 -0.97
C VAL A 150 -5.73 -6.94 -1.25
N THR A 151 -6.72 -6.08 -0.98
CA THR A 151 -6.57 -4.62 -1.10
C THR A 151 -6.16 -4.05 0.25
N ILE A 152 -5.09 -3.28 0.26
CA ILE A 152 -4.61 -2.54 1.44
C ILE A 152 -4.63 -1.03 1.18
N LYS A 153 -4.48 -0.26 2.24
CA LYS A 153 -4.34 1.20 2.21
C LYS A 153 -2.87 1.57 2.23
N CYS A 154 -2.56 2.74 1.68
CA CYS A 154 -1.21 3.30 1.72
C CYS A 154 -1.30 4.79 1.99
N LEU A 155 -0.63 5.25 3.03
CA LEU A 155 -0.41 6.68 3.26
C LEU A 155 0.85 7.11 2.52
N THR A 156 0.74 8.13 1.69
CA THR A 156 1.87 8.71 0.97
C THR A 156 2.08 10.15 1.42
N LEU A 157 3.29 10.48 1.82
CA LEU A 157 3.77 11.85 2.07
C LEU A 157 4.71 12.24 0.93
N SER A 158 4.38 13.30 0.22
CA SER A 158 5.17 13.80 -0.92
C SER A 158 5.65 15.21 -0.66
N PHE A 159 6.85 15.53 -1.16
CA PHE A 159 7.48 16.84 -1.10
C PHE A 159 7.42 17.48 -2.49
N PRO A 160 6.52 18.44 -2.72
CA PRO A 160 6.36 19.04 -4.06
C PRO A 160 7.60 19.78 -4.55
N TYR A 161 8.45 20.30 -3.65
CA TYR A 161 9.68 21.00 -4.00
C TYR A 161 10.73 20.07 -4.64
N SER A 162 11.05 18.96 -3.98
CA SER A 162 12.03 17.98 -4.46
C SER A 162 11.44 16.90 -5.35
N ASN A 163 10.13 16.68 -5.28
CA ASN A 163 9.42 15.50 -5.81
C ASN A 163 9.84 14.19 -5.12
N ALA A 164 10.38 14.24 -3.90
CA ALA A 164 10.53 13.07 -3.05
C ALA A 164 9.15 12.59 -2.56
N GLY A 165 9.03 11.32 -2.21
CA GLY A 165 7.77 10.79 -1.67
C GLY A 165 7.99 9.46 -0.99
N PHE A 166 7.34 9.29 0.16
CA PHE A 166 7.46 8.16 1.05
C PHE A 166 6.08 7.56 1.26
N THR A 167 6.00 6.24 1.25
CA THR A 167 4.71 5.54 1.35
C THR A 167 4.80 4.46 2.43
N VAL A 168 3.79 4.41 3.29
CA VAL A 168 3.61 3.41 4.35
C VAL A 168 2.33 2.63 4.07
N PRO A 169 2.40 1.30 3.95
CA PRO A 169 1.24 0.44 3.79
C PRO A 169 0.53 0.26 5.15
N LEU A 170 -0.79 0.26 5.13
CA LEU A 170 -1.64 0.25 6.32
C LEU A 170 -2.86 -0.64 6.10
N PRO A 171 -3.39 -1.25 7.15
CA PRO A 171 -4.60 -2.09 7.02
C PRO A 171 -5.88 -1.26 6.84
N SER A 172 -5.93 -0.02 7.32
CA SER A 172 -7.12 0.83 7.34
C SER A 172 -6.76 2.31 7.21
N GLU A 173 -7.78 3.16 6.99
CA GLU A 173 -7.68 4.63 6.96
C GLU A 173 -8.15 5.28 8.29
N ASN A 174 -8.23 4.52 9.39
CA ASN A 174 -8.61 5.09 10.69
C ASN A 174 -7.52 6.00 11.29
N SER A 175 -7.85 6.73 12.36
CA SER A 175 -6.95 7.70 12.98
C SER A 175 -5.65 7.09 13.45
N GLN A 176 -5.67 5.89 14.04
CA GLN A 176 -4.47 5.23 14.55
C GLN A 176 -3.53 4.83 13.40
N CYS A 177 -4.06 4.23 12.31
CA CYS A 177 -3.28 3.91 11.12
C CYS A 177 -2.71 5.16 10.45
N PHE A 178 -3.53 6.20 10.31
CA PHE A 178 -3.11 7.47 9.70
C PHE A 178 -1.95 8.11 10.47
N LEU A 179 -2.11 8.27 11.78
CA LEU A 179 -1.08 8.88 12.63
C LEU A 179 0.18 8.02 12.71
N HIS A 180 0.03 6.69 12.77
CA HIS A 180 1.16 5.77 12.71
C HIS A 180 1.94 5.92 11.40
N GLY A 181 1.25 5.96 10.25
CA GLY A 181 1.89 6.16 8.95
C GLY A 181 2.65 7.48 8.87
N LEU A 182 2.09 8.59 9.39
CA LEU A 182 2.77 9.89 9.45
C LEU A 182 4.02 9.85 10.32
N THR A 183 3.91 9.33 11.55
CA THR A 183 5.03 9.26 12.51
C THR A 183 6.15 8.39 11.98
N THR A 184 5.84 7.25 11.38
CA THR A 184 6.81 6.36 10.72
C THR A 184 7.58 7.08 9.61
N ILE A 185 6.90 7.90 8.80
CA ILE A 185 7.59 8.67 7.76
C ILE A 185 8.46 9.77 8.38
N PHE A 186 7.99 10.49 9.41
CA PHE A 186 8.78 11.52 10.09
C PHE A 186 10.08 10.97 10.68
N GLU A 187 10.00 9.83 11.34
CA GLU A 187 11.16 9.12 11.88
C GLU A 187 12.12 8.70 10.77
N HIS A 188 11.59 8.16 9.67
CA HIS A 188 12.40 7.71 8.53
C HIS A 188 13.16 8.85 7.85
N ILE A 189 12.54 10.02 7.67
CA ILE A 189 13.18 11.19 7.03
C ILE A 189 14.02 12.02 8.00
N GLY A 190 13.93 11.76 9.30
CA GLY A 190 14.69 12.43 10.35
C GLY A 190 14.19 13.82 10.72
N GLY A 191 12.93 14.15 10.44
CA GLY A 191 12.35 15.46 10.74
C GLY A 191 10.88 15.57 10.35
N VAL A 192 10.28 16.73 10.60
CA VAL A 192 8.87 16.98 10.41
C VAL A 192 8.66 18.14 9.42
N PRO A 193 7.85 18.00 8.37
CA PRO A 193 7.52 19.12 7.49
C PRO A 193 6.85 20.26 8.28
N LYS A 194 7.22 21.51 7.97
CA LYS A 194 6.61 22.68 8.64
C LYS A 194 5.12 22.82 8.36
N LEU A 195 4.74 22.52 7.11
CA LEU A 195 3.39 22.62 6.61
C LEU A 195 3.04 21.34 5.86
N ILE A 196 1.91 20.73 6.20
CA ILE A 196 1.42 19.55 5.50
C ILE A 196 0.00 19.82 4.98
N SER A 197 -0.18 19.64 3.68
CA SER A 197 -1.49 19.73 3.06
C SER A 197 -2.16 18.36 3.03
N PHE A 198 -3.37 18.27 3.56
CA PHE A 198 -4.20 17.08 3.62
C PHE A 198 -5.44 17.22 2.75
N ASP A 199 -5.99 16.09 2.29
CA ASP A 199 -7.38 16.06 1.84
C ASP A 199 -8.34 16.05 3.05
N ASN A 200 -9.64 16.11 2.76
CA ASN A 200 -10.66 15.94 3.80
C ASN A 200 -10.66 14.48 4.30
N LEU A 201 -9.66 14.13 5.09
CA LEU A 201 -9.52 12.80 5.67
C LEU A 201 -10.40 12.66 6.92
N PRO A 202 -11.33 11.68 6.95
CA PRO A 202 -12.15 11.43 8.15
C PRO A 202 -11.32 11.09 9.40
N ALA A 203 -10.09 10.59 9.21
CA ALA A 203 -9.14 10.32 10.29
C ALA A 203 -8.60 11.58 10.98
N ALA A 204 -8.58 12.72 10.27
CA ALA A 204 -8.08 14.00 10.77
C ALA A 204 -9.21 14.98 11.11
N ILE A 205 -10.34 14.91 10.39
CA ILE A 205 -11.45 15.88 10.50
C ILE A 205 -12.77 15.17 10.78
N ASN A 206 -13.49 15.63 11.79
CA ASN A 206 -14.84 15.19 12.11
C ASN A 206 -15.87 15.66 11.08
N LYS A 207 -17.09 15.11 11.13
CA LYS A 207 -18.23 15.50 10.29
C LYS A 207 -18.55 17.01 10.38
N ASN A 208 -18.24 17.64 11.51
CA ASN A 208 -18.43 19.08 11.76
C ASN A 208 -17.26 19.95 11.26
N ARG A 209 -16.33 19.37 10.50
CA ARG A 209 -15.09 20.03 10.03
C ARG A 209 -14.18 20.55 11.15
N THR A 210 -14.26 19.96 12.34
CA THR A 210 -13.29 20.17 13.42
C THR A 210 -12.26 19.07 13.41
N LEU A 211 -11.04 19.37 13.84
CA LEU A 211 -9.97 18.38 13.97
C LEU A 211 -10.37 17.30 14.99
N THR A 212 -9.88 16.09 14.79
CA THR A 212 -9.98 15.05 15.82
C THR A 212 -8.96 15.33 16.92
N GLU A 213 -9.30 15.04 18.18
CA GLU A 213 -8.40 15.27 19.32
C GLU A 213 -7.04 14.57 19.13
N ALA A 214 -7.04 13.35 18.61
CA ALA A 214 -5.80 12.59 18.34
C ALA A 214 -4.91 13.30 17.31
N PHE A 215 -5.51 13.88 16.27
CA PHE A 215 -4.78 14.64 15.25
C PHE A 215 -4.24 15.96 15.79
N GLU A 216 -5.05 16.71 16.57
CA GLU A 216 -4.58 17.94 17.25
C GLU A 216 -3.40 17.68 18.18
N ARG A 217 -3.47 16.62 18.98
CA ARG A 217 -2.36 16.21 19.86
C ARG A 217 -1.10 15.86 19.07
N CYS A 218 -1.23 15.18 17.93
CA CYS A 218 -0.12 14.89 17.04
C CYS A 218 0.51 16.16 16.45
N MET A 219 -0.34 17.11 15.98
CA MET A 219 0.12 18.40 15.48
C MET A 219 0.89 19.20 16.56
N LEU A 220 0.36 19.26 17.77
CA LEU A 220 1.03 19.94 18.89
C LEU A 220 2.37 19.26 19.25
N HIS A 221 2.40 17.95 19.23
CA HIS A 221 3.61 17.16 19.56
C HIS A 221 4.74 17.41 18.56
N TYR A 222 4.44 17.36 17.27
CA TYR A 222 5.39 17.56 16.16
C TYR A 222 5.52 19.00 15.69
N ARG A 223 4.64 19.90 16.13
CA ARG A 223 4.65 21.35 15.86
C ARG A 223 4.49 21.73 14.39
N TYR A 224 3.87 20.89 13.56
CA TYR A 224 3.60 21.20 12.16
C TYR A 224 2.24 21.88 11.99
N GLU A 225 2.12 22.65 10.90
CA GLU A 225 0.86 23.25 10.48
C GLU A 225 0.13 22.33 9.50
N ALA A 226 -1.18 22.19 9.65
CA ALA A 226 -2.02 21.41 8.74
C ALA A 226 -2.94 22.33 7.93
N VAL A 227 -2.94 22.15 6.62
CA VAL A 227 -3.87 22.81 5.70
C VAL A 227 -4.73 21.77 5.02
N PHE A 228 -6.04 21.97 5.04
CA PHE A 228 -6.99 21.08 4.39
C PHE A 228 -7.46 21.67 3.07
N CYS A 229 -7.31 20.91 1.99
CA CYS A 229 -7.69 21.33 0.65
C CYS A 229 -9.21 21.48 0.53
N ASN A 230 -9.66 22.49 -0.23
CA ASN A 230 -11.08 22.66 -0.51
C ASN A 230 -11.59 21.56 -1.46
N PRO A 231 -12.83 21.04 -1.25
CA PRO A 231 -13.37 19.89 -2.01
C PRO A 231 -13.47 20.09 -3.52
N SER A 232 -13.28 21.32 -4.03
CA SER A 232 -13.47 21.67 -5.44
C SER A 232 -12.19 22.07 -6.19
N ARG A 233 -11.01 22.01 -5.55
CA ARG A 233 -9.75 22.47 -6.13
C ARG A 233 -8.74 21.34 -6.27
N ALA A 234 -9.01 20.42 -7.19
CA ALA A 234 -8.12 19.30 -7.54
C ALA A 234 -6.69 19.73 -7.93
N ASN A 235 -6.51 20.99 -8.35
CA ASN A 235 -5.21 21.51 -8.79
C ASN A 235 -4.20 21.74 -7.67
N GLU A 236 -4.66 21.92 -6.43
CA GLU A 236 -3.78 22.15 -5.28
C GLU A 236 -3.04 20.86 -4.85
N LYS A 237 -3.49 19.69 -5.31
CA LYS A 237 -3.04 18.36 -4.84
C LYS A 237 -2.36 17.49 -5.89
N GLY A 238 -2.17 18.01 -7.11
CA GLY A 238 -1.69 17.21 -8.26
C GLY A 238 -0.36 16.46 -8.03
N ASN A 239 0.50 16.91 -7.11
CA ASN A 239 1.77 16.23 -6.82
C ASN A 239 1.53 14.92 -6.05
N CYS A 240 0.74 14.94 -4.98
CA CYS A 240 0.51 13.77 -4.14
C CYS A 240 -0.28 12.67 -4.86
N GLU A 241 -1.35 13.02 -5.59
CA GLU A 241 -2.12 12.06 -6.39
C GLU A 241 -1.23 11.37 -7.45
N ASN A 242 -0.38 12.15 -8.12
CA ASN A 242 0.60 11.62 -9.06
C ASN A 242 1.59 10.67 -8.37
N LYS A 243 2.02 10.99 -7.14
CA LYS A 243 2.96 10.19 -6.37
C LYS A 243 2.35 8.87 -5.91
N VAL A 244 1.10 8.88 -5.42
CA VAL A 244 0.33 7.66 -5.11
C VAL A 244 0.24 6.75 -6.34
N GLY A 245 -0.12 7.32 -7.50
CA GLY A 245 -0.14 6.59 -8.77
C GLY A 245 1.22 6.06 -9.21
N TYR A 246 2.29 6.85 -8.99
CA TYR A 246 3.67 6.47 -9.30
C TYR A 246 4.12 5.28 -8.43
N THR A 247 3.95 5.36 -7.11
CA THR A 247 4.28 4.29 -6.16
C THR A 247 3.57 2.99 -6.53
N ARG A 248 2.28 3.07 -6.84
CA ARG A 248 1.49 1.89 -7.25
C ARG A 248 2.07 1.21 -8.49
N ARG A 249 2.47 1.96 -9.50
CA ARG A 249 2.98 1.41 -10.77
C ARG A 249 4.42 0.93 -10.69
N ASN A 250 5.27 1.60 -9.91
CA ASN A 250 6.72 1.35 -9.92
C ASN A 250 7.22 0.55 -8.72
N PHE A 251 6.52 0.62 -7.55
CA PHE A 251 6.97 -0.06 -6.33
C PHE A 251 6.09 -1.25 -5.96
N MET A 252 4.81 -1.25 -6.40
CA MET A 252 3.84 -2.27 -6.04
C MET A 252 3.49 -3.25 -7.20
N LEU A 253 4.29 -3.23 -8.27
CA LEU A 253 4.16 -4.20 -9.36
C LEU A 253 5.52 -4.85 -9.65
N PRO A 254 5.59 -6.20 -9.77
CA PRO A 254 4.50 -7.16 -9.47
C PRO A 254 4.02 -7.02 -8.02
N TYR A 255 2.79 -7.47 -7.74
CA TYR A 255 2.22 -7.34 -6.39
C TYR A 255 3.11 -8.02 -5.36
N PRO A 256 3.58 -7.31 -4.32
CA PRO A 256 4.43 -7.89 -3.29
C PRO A 256 3.63 -8.85 -2.41
N GLU A 257 4.31 -9.82 -1.83
CA GLU A 257 3.76 -10.66 -0.79
C GLU A 257 3.73 -9.91 0.55
N LEU A 258 2.58 -9.92 1.21
CA LEU A 258 2.40 -9.30 2.52
C LEU A 258 2.63 -10.33 3.62
N THR A 259 3.87 -10.44 4.08
CA THR A 259 4.21 -11.20 5.28
C THR A 259 3.76 -10.45 6.53
N ASP A 260 4.17 -9.19 6.64
CA ASP A 260 3.76 -8.23 7.65
C ASP A 260 3.88 -6.79 7.12
N TYR A 261 3.25 -5.84 7.80
CA TYR A 261 3.25 -4.43 7.39
C TYR A 261 4.59 -3.74 7.63
N GLU A 262 5.37 -4.16 8.62
CA GLU A 262 6.66 -3.56 8.98
C GLU A 262 7.70 -3.87 7.91
N THR A 263 7.81 -5.13 7.48
CA THR A 263 8.69 -5.56 6.39
C THR A 263 8.35 -4.86 5.08
N LEU A 264 7.06 -4.79 4.72
CA LEU A 264 6.63 -4.09 3.51
C LEU A 264 6.89 -2.58 3.59
N THR A 265 6.76 -1.97 4.78
CA THR A 265 7.11 -0.56 5.03
C THR A 265 8.59 -0.33 4.78
N ALA A 266 9.46 -1.16 5.35
CA ALA A 266 10.91 -1.05 5.18
C ALA A 266 11.31 -1.16 3.69
N ASP A 267 10.73 -2.09 2.94
CA ASP A 267 10.96 -2.25 1.50
C ASP A 267 10.53 -1.01 0.71
N LEU A 268 9.32 -0.50 0.94
CA LEU A 268 8.81 0.69 0.24
C LEU A 268 9.62 1.95 0.54
N LEU A 269 10.06 2.13 1.78
CA LEU A 269 10.91 3.25 2.17
C LEU A 269 12.32 3.14 1.56
N ALA A 270 12.89 1.93 1.46
CA ALA A 270 14.14 1.68 0.77
C ALA A 270 14.05 1.98 -0.74
N ARG A 271 12.96 1.54 -1.40
CA ARG A 271 12.67 1.86 -2.81
C ARG A 271 12.50 3.36 -3.02
N ALA A 272 11.85 4.07 -2.10
CA ALA A 272 11.71 5.52 -2.15
C ALA A 272 13.08 6.22 -2.10
N ARG A 273 14.00 5.77 -1.26
CA ARG A 273 15.39 6.29 -1.23
C ARG A 273 16.14 6.03 -2.52
N SER A 274 16.02 4.83 -3.09
CA SER A 274 16.63 4.50 -4.38
C SER A 274 16.07 5.34 -5.52
N ASP A 275 14.75 5.60 -5.54
CA ASP A 275 14.07 6.43 -6.55
C ASP A 275 14.56 7.88 -6.54
N MET A 276 15.05 8.40 -5.41
CA MET A 276 15.59 9.76 -5.35
C MET A 276 16.88 9.96 -6.14
N GLN A 277 17.55 8.90 -6.62
CA GLN A 277 18.72 9.01 -7.51
C GLN A 277 18.37 9.39 -8.94
N ARG A 278 17.10 9.39 -9.31
CA ARG A 278 16.68 9.90 -10.63
C ARG A 278 16.62 11.44 -10.68
N PRO A 279 16.76 12.04 -11.88
CA PRO A 279 16.62 13.49 -12.03
C PRO A 279 15.16 13.93 -11.84
N HIS A 280 14.98 15.11 -11.26
CA HIS A 280 13.68 15.78 -11.18
C HIS A 280 13.20 16.15 -12.57
N TYR A 281 11.95 15.83 -12.92
CA TYR A 281 11.36 15.93 -14.26
C TYR A 281 11.35 17.35 -14.87
N GLN A 282 11.41 18.42 -14.05
CA GLN A 282 11.45 19.82 -14.50
C GLN A 282 12.79 20.47 -14.24
N LYS A 283 13.41 20.21 -13.06
CA LYS A 283 14.61 20.91 -12.62
C LYS A 283 15.91 20.26 -13.16
N GLY A 284 15.85 18.99 -13.61
CA GLY A 284 17.02 18.26 -14.12
C GLY A 284 18.08 17.89 -13.07
N ILE A 285 17.88 18.29 -11.82
CA ILE A 285 18.75 18.00 -10.67
C ILE A 285 18.27 16.69 -10.03
N LEU A 286 19.15 15.92 -9.42
CA LEU A 286 18.77 14.70 -8.67
C LEU A 286 17.77 15.05 -7.56
N ILE A 287 16.74 14.22 -7.43
CA ILE A 287 15.71 14.39 -6.37
C ILE A 287 16.39 14.36 -5.00
N ALA A 288 17.39 13.49 -4.77
CA ALA A 288 18.14 13.42 -3.53
C ALA A 288 18.75 14.78 -3.14
N LYS A 289 19.40 15.48 -4.06
CA LYS A 289 19.98 16.81 -3.80
C LYS A 289 18.94 17.89 -3.51
N LEU A 290 17.78 17.80 -4.13
CA LEU A 290 16.67 18.70 -3.84
C LEU A 290 16.03 18.37 -2.48
N PHE A 291 16.01 17.10 -2.12
CA PHE A 291 15.46 16.65 -0.84
C PHE A 291 16.35 17.03 0.35
N GLU A 292 17.67 17.16 0.16
CA GLU A 292 18.57 17.75 1.17
C GLU A 292 18.08 19.14 1.60
N GLN A 293 17.63 19.97 0.64
CA GLN A 293 17.06 21.30 0.95
C GLN A 293 15.70 21.20 1.67
N ASP A 294 14.87 20.19 1.33
CA ASP A 294 13.67 19.90 2.11
C ASP A 294 14.04 19.51 3.55
N GLN A 295 15.04 18.63 3.73
CA GLN A 295 15.49 18.16 5.04
C GLN A 295 16.04 19.30 5.93
N GLU A 296 16.83 20.21 5.36
CA GLU A 296 17.32 21.40 6.09
C GLU A 296 16.19 22.30 6.59
N ALA A 297 15.06 22.30 5.89
CA ALA A 297 13.89 23.09 6.25
C ALA A 297 12.92 22.38 7.22
N LEU A 298 13.11 21.09 7.51
CA LEU A 298 12.25 20.34 8.45
C LEU A 298 12.39 20.84 9.89
N LEU A 299 11.35 20.63 10.69
CA LEU A 299 11.40 20.78 12.13
C LEU A 299 12.13 19.55 12.74
N PRO A 300 12.88 19.73 13.83
CA PRO A 300 13.52 18.61 14.52
C PRO A 300 12.48 17.68 15.15
N LEU A 301 12.77 16.38 15.15
CA LEU A 301 11.97 15.40 15.86
C LEU A 301 11.95 15.69 17.36
N PRO A 302 10.83 15.49 18.04
CA PRO A 302 10.78 15.54 19.50
C PRO A 302 11.59 14.38 20.10
N SER A 303 12.00 14.53 21.37
CA SER A 303 12.82 13.53 22.09
C SER A 303 12.08 12.21 22.33
N ALA A 304 10.75 12.27 22.44
CA ALA A 304 9.89 11.08 22.58
C ALA A 304 9.02 10.93 21.34
N PRO A 305 8.84 9.72 20.78
CA PRO A 305 7.91 9.50 19.70
C PRO A 305 6.47 9.71 20.16
N PHE A 306 5.59 10.13 19.22
CA PHE A 306 4.17 10.20 19.49
C PHE A 306 3.56 8.81 19.36
N GLU A 307 2.82 8.40 20.38
CA GLU A 307 2.07 7.14 20.33
C GLU A 307 0.63 7.39 19.88
N PRO A 308 0.25 6.98 18.67
CA PRO A 308 -1.10 7.14 18.14
C PRO A 308 -2.06 6.09 18.73
N VAL A 309 -2.41 6.26 19.99
CA VAL A 309 -3.31 5.35 20.71
C VAL A 309 -4.61 6.05 21.08
N GLU A 310 -5.69 5.27 21.08
CA GLU A 310 -7.00 5.66 21.59
C GLU A 310 -7.35 4.83 22.82
N LEU A 311 -7.94 5.47 23.81
CA LEU A 311 -8.37 4.83 25.05
C LEU A 311 -9.90 4.78 25.09
N VAL A 312 -10.45 3.58 25.09
CA VAL A 312 -11.90 3.35 25.11
C VAL A 312 -12.31 2.52 26.30
N SER A 313 -13.22 3.06 27.14
CA SER A 313 -13.78 2.30 28.26
C SER A 313 -14.86 1.35 27.78
N CYS A 314 -14.71 0.07 28.07
CA CYS A 314 -15.65 -0.99 27.71
C CYS A 314 -16.05 -1.83 28.93
N ARG A 315 -17.15 -2.56 28.79
CA ARG A 315 -17.60 -3.54 29.79
C ARG A 315 -17.46 -4.95 29.21
N VAL A 316 -16.85 -5.83 30.01
CA VAL A 316 -16.72 -7.25 29.68
C VAL A 316 -18.10 -7.93 29.82
N ASP A 317 -18.48 -8.69 28.81
CA ASP A 317 -19.74 -9.45 28.84
C ASP A 317 -19.63 -10.72 29.69
N LYS A 318 -20.73 -11.48 29.78
CA LYS A 318 -20.79 -12.76 30.54
C LYS A 318 -19.90 -13.87 29.93
N TYR A 319 -19.44 -13.71 28.70
CA TYR A 319 -18.60 -14.66 27.99
C TYR A 319 -17.12 -14.25 28.00
N CYS A 320 -16.75 -13.28 28.84
CA CYS A 320 -15.38 -12.67 28.86
C CYS A 320 -14.99 -12.08 27.52
N GLN A 321 -15.89 -11.33 26.89
CA GLN A 321 -15.67 -10.67 25.63
C GLN A 321 -15.93 -9.17 25.75
N VAL A 322 -15.22 -8.37 24.97
CA VAL A 322 -15.46 -6.93 24.77
C VAL A 322 -15.79 -6.66 23.31
N ARG A 323 -16.65 -5.68 23.05
CA ARG A 323 -17.02 -5.25 21.69
C ARG A 323 -16.49 -3.86 21.40
N PHE A 324 -15.84 -3.73 20.25
CA PHE A 324 -15.34 -2.47 19.75
C PHE A 324 -15.37 -2.47 18.21
N GLU A 325 -15.83 -1.40 17.58
CA GLU A 325 -15.92 -1.24 16.10
C GLU A 325 -16.59 -2.43 15.37
N ASN A 326 -17.67 -2.98 15.92
CA ASN A 326 -18.37 -4.18 15.44
C ASN A 326 -17.59 -5.51 15.57
N GLU A 327 -16.39 -5.48 16.14
CA GLU A 327 -15.56 -6.63 16.42
C GLU A 327 -15.74 -7.12 17.86
N VAL A 328 -15.52 -8.41 18.06
CA VAL A 328 -15.59 -9.07 19.36
C VAL A 328 -14.22 -9.59 19.73
N TYR A 329 -13.68 -9.10 20.83
CA TYR A 329 -12.37 -9.51 21.36
C TYR A 329 -12.57 -10.38 22.60
N GLY A 330 -12.02 -11.59 22.59
CA GLY A 330 -12.05 -12.49 23.73
C GLY A 330 -10.98 -12.10 24.76
N VAL A 331 -11.38 -11.91 26.01
CA VAL A 331 -10.51 -11.55 27.12
C VAL A 331 -10.73 -12.52 28.27
N PRO A 332 -10.24 -13.77 28.16
CA PRO A 332 -10.54 -14.83 29.10
C PRO A 332 -10.02 -14.60 30.52
N ARG A 333 -9.04 -13.69 30.68
CA ARG A 333 -8.50 -13.29 32.01
C ARG A 333 -9.33 -12.24 32.71
N ALA A 334 -10.23 -11.55 32.00
CA ALA A 334 -11.10 -10.55 32.60
C ALA A 334 -12.30 -11.20 33.29
N ASN A 335 -12.76 -10.55 34.38
CA ASN A 335 -13.99 -11.01 35.05
C ASN A 335 -15.24 -10.51 34.31
N PRO A 336 -16.30 -11.33 34.25
CA PRO A 336 -17.57 -10.91 33.70
C PRO A 336 -18.10 -9.63 34.38
N LYS A 337 -18.63 -8.72 33.57
CA LYS A 337 -19.15 -7.41 34.00
C LYS A 337 -18.10 -6.41 34.48
N GLN A 338 -16.82 -6.75 34.51
CA GLN A 338 -15.72 -5.83 34.81
C GLN A 338 -15.69 -4.68 33.80
N ARG A 339 -15.36 -3.47 34.25
CA ARG A 339 -14.98 -2.38 33.37
C ARG A 339 -13.49 -2.48 33.06
N VAL A 340 -13.15 -2.38 31.79
CA VAL A 340 -11.78 -2.41 31.28
C VAL A 340 -11.54 -1.23 30.37
N LEU A 341 -10.28 -0.84 30.24
CA LEU A 341 -9.82 0.16 29.30
C LEU A 341 -9.16 -0.55 28.10
N LEU A 342 -9.63 -0.27 26.91
CA LEU A 342 -9.00 -0.71 25.69
C LEU A 342 -8.01 0.36 25.24
N ARG A 343 -6.74 0.01 25.12
CA ARG A 343 -5.70 0.82 24.49
C ARG A 343 -5.51 0.34 23.06
N LEU A 344 -6.00 1.12 22.12
CA LEU A 344 -6.07 0.80 20.71
C LEU A 344 -4.90 1.44 19.97
N SER A 345 -3.98 0.66 19.46
CA SER A 345 -2.96 1.08 18.51
C SER A 345 -3.39 0.75 17.07
N TRP A 346 -2.57 1.02 16.10
CA TRP A 346 -2.86 0.71 14.70
C TRP A 346 -2.96 -0.80 14.44
N ASP A 347 -2.23 -1.63 15.18
CA ASP A 347 -2.10 -3.07 15.00
C ASP A 347 -2.67 -3.91 16.16
N LYS A 348 -2.74 -3.34 17.37
CA LYS A 348 -3.07 -4.09 18.60
C LYS A 348 -4.19 -3.46 19.41
N VAL A 349 -4.86 -4.30 20.16
CA VAL A 349 -5.82 -3.96 21.24
C VAL A 349 -5.28 -4.52 22.54
N GLN A 350 -4.86 -3.66 23.45
CA GLN A 350 -4.50 -4.04 24.82
C GLN A 350 -5.69 -3.81 25.73
N VAL A 351 -6.03 -4.82 26.50
CA VAL A 351 -7.11 -4.74 27.49
C VAL A 351 -6.50 -4.56 28.85
N ILE A 352 -6.80 -3.45 29.51
CA ILE A 352 -6.20 -3.02 30.77
C ILE A 352 -7.30 -2.94 31.81
N ASP A 353 -7.06 -3.46 32.99
CA ASP A 353 -8.01 -3.39 34.11
C ASP A 353 -7.93 -2.04 34.86
N SER A 354 -8.73 -1.90 35.91
CA SER A 354 -8.74 -0.69 36.76
C SER A 354 -7.47 -0.49 37.61
N SER A 355 -6.64 -1.52 37.76
CA SER A 355 -5.36 -1.43 38.44
C SER A 355 -4.19 -1.06 37.53
N GLY A 356 -4.43 -1.03 36.20
CA GLY A 356 -3.40 -0.82 35.19
C GLY A 356 -2.74 -2.11 34.70
N GLU A 357 -3.22 -3.27 35.13
CA GLU A 357 -2.72 -4.57 34.68
C GLU A 357 -3.24 -4.90 33.28
N VAL A 358 -2.35 -5.38 32.38
CA VAL A 358 -2.72 -5.82 31.04
C VAL A 358 -3.28 -7.23 31.10
N LEU A 359 -4.60 -7.36 30.93
CA LEU A 359 -5.32 -8.63 30.91
C LEU A 359 -5.12 -9.41 29.60
N GLY A 360 -4.77 -8.73 28.52
CA GLY A 360 -4.49 -9.36 27.24
C GLY A 360 -4.08 -8.36 26.19
N THR A 361 -3.26 -8.82 25.23
CA THR A 361 -2.90 -8.07 24.02
C THR A 361 -3.33 -8.89 22.82
N LEU A 362 -4.16 -8.31 21.97
CA LEU A 362 -4.80 -8.96 20.83
C LEU A 362 -4.47 -8.17 19.58
N ASN A 363 -4.36 -8.85 18.43
CA ASN A 363 -4.19 -8.16 17.15
C ASN A 363 -5.50 -7.51 16.72
N ARG A 364 -5.43 -6.34 16.13
CA ARG A 364 -6.58 -5.64 15.60
C ARG A 364 -7.03 -6.30 14.29
N ASN A 365 -8.31 -6.68 14.22
CA ASN A 365 -8.85 -7.41 13.06
C ASN A 365 -9.35 -6.43 12.00
N TYR A 366 -8.49 -6.06 11.05
CA TYR A 366 -8.90 -5.25 9.89
C TYR A 366 -9.45 -6.08 8.72
N THR A 367 -9.15 -7.36 8.71
CA THR A 367 -9.60 -8.32 7.70
C THR A 367 -10.13 -9.57 8.38
N LEU A 368 -11.34 -9.54 8.73
CA LEU A 368 -12.43 -10.49 8.96
C LEU A 368 -12.16 -11.98 9.24
N LYS A 369 -10.96 -12.56 9.18
CA LYS A 369 -10.84 -14.03 9.20
C LYS A 369 -9.91 -14.63 10.24
N THR A 370 -9.06 -13.87 10.88
CA THR A 370 -8.16 -14.41 11.91
C THR A 370 -8.31 -13.63 13.21
N GLN A 371 -9.24 -14.03 14.04
CA GLN A 371 -9.29 -13.54 15.42
C GLN A 371 -7.99 -13.95 16.14
N SER A 372 -7.27 -12.96 16.64
CA SER A 372 -6.23 -13.23 17.63
C SER A 372 -6.90 -13.73 18.91
N ILE A 373 -6.68 -15.00 19.23
CA ILE A 373 -7.31 -15.64 20.39
C ILE A 373 -6.24 -15.85 21.47
N ASP A 374 -6.51 -15.39 22.69
CA ASP A 374 -5.70 -15.74 23.87
C ASP A 374 -5.96 -17.19 24.27
N TRP A 375 -5.30 -18.12 23.56
CA TRP A 375 -5.44 -19.55 23.84
C TRP A 375 -5.03 -19.93 25.25
N GLN A 376 -4.01 -19.32 25.84
CA GLN A 376 -3.57 -19.59 27.21
C GLN A 376 -4.72 -19.32 28.20
N GLY A 377 -5.37 -18.17 28.08
CA GLY A 377 -6.49 -17.81 28.92
C GLY A 377 -7.72 -18.71 28.70
N TYR A 378 -8.02 -19.07 27.44
CA TYR A 378 -9.14 -19.97 27.16
C TYR A 378 -8.88 -21.39 27.65
N PHE A 379 -7.68 -21.93 27.49
CA PHE A 379 -7.34 -23.25 28.05
C PHE A 379 -7.41 -23.28 29.58
N ALA A 380 -7.07 -22.17 30.27
CA ALA A 380 -7.31 -22.06 31.71
C ALA A 380 -8.78 -22.22 32.08
N ILE A 381 -9.71 -21.68 31.27
CA ILE A 381 -11.14 -21.87 31.43
C ILE A 381 -11.56 -23.31 31.10
N PHE A 382 -11.06 -23.90 30.00
CA PHE A 382 -11.34 -25.26 29.56
C PHE A 382 -10.93 -26.30 30.61
N VAL A 383 -9.76 -26.11 31.22
CA VAL A 383 -9.29 -27.00 32.31
C VAL A 383 -10.23 -26.96 33.52
N ARG A 384 -10.77 -25.78 33.85
CA ARG A 384 -11.72 -25.61 34.98
C ARG A 384 -13.10 -26.20 34.68
N LYS A 385 -13.56 -26.12 33.39
CA LYS A 385 -14.88 -26.52 32.94
C LYS A 385 -14.81 -27.45 31.71
N PRO A 386 -14.20 -28.64 31.80
CA PRO A 386 -13.93 -29.49 30.66
C PRO A 386 -15.21 -29.95 29.94
N GLY A 387 -16.28 -30.21 30.63
CA GLY A 387 -17.57 -30.59 30.02
C GLY A 387 -18.20 -29.44 29.20
N GLY A 388 -17.97 -28.17 29.58
CA GLY A 388 -18.45 -27.01 28.82
C GLY A 388 -17.52 -26.61 27.68
N ALA A 389 -16.27 -27.01 27.72
CA ALA A 389 -15.26 -26.62 26.74
C ALA A 389 -15.61 -27.00 25.30
N ARG A 390 -16.00 -28.26 25.08
CA ARG A 390 -16.41 -28.82 23.76
C ARG A 390 -17.59 -28.08 23.12
N HIS A 391 -18.48 -27.53 23.95
CA HIS A 391 -19.70 -26.84 23.52
C HIS A 391 -19.46 -25.31 23.38
N SER A 392 -18.30 -24.82 23.74
CA SER A 392 -17.99 -23.40 23.61
C SER A 392 -17.75 -22.97 22.16
N ALA A 393 -18.19 -21.76 21.81
CA ALA A 393 -17.93 -21.21 20.49
C ALA A 393 -16.43 -21.15 20.19
N MET A 394 -15.57 -20.87 21.19
CA MET A 394 -14.13 -20.76 21.05
C MET A 394 -13.45 -22.10 20.74
N TYR A 395 -13.96 -23.20 21.21
CA TYR A 395 -13.43 -24.53 20.94
C TYR A 395 -13.46 -24.88 19.44
N ARG A 396 -14.43 -24.32 18.70
CA ARG A 396 -14.56 -24.52 17.25
C ARG A 396 -13.41 -23.87 16.44
N PHE A 397 -12.76 -22.87 17.02
CA PHE A 397 -11.61 -22.18 16.38
C PHE A 397 -10.28 -22.88 16.63
N LEU A 398 -10.24 -23.92 17.47
CA LEU A 398 -9.05 -24.75 17.60
C LEU A 398 -8.72 -25.43 16.28
N PRO A 399 -7.43 -25.58 15.94
CA PRO A 399 -6.98 -26.37 14.79
C PRO A 399 -7.60 -27.77 14.80
N ALA A 400 -7.97 -28.27 13.63
CA ALA A 400 -8.68 -29.55 13.50
C ALA A 400 -7.91 -30.72 14.12
N GLU A 401 -6.60 -30.74 13.91
CA GLU A 401 -5.70 -31.77 14.44
C GLU A 401 -5.63 -31.75 15.95
N LEU A 402 -5.59 -30.57 16.55
CA LEU A 402 -5.56 -30.39 18.00
C LEU A 402 -6.90 -30.80 18.63
N ARG A 403 -8.04 -30.50 17.97
CA ARG A 403 -9.36 -30.99 18.39
C ARG A 403 -9.43 -32.51 18.34
N ALA A 404 -9.00 -33.10 17.23
CA ALA A 404 -8.97 -34.56 17.05
C ALA A 404 -8.13 -35.22 18.16
N TYR A 405 -6.95 -34.68 18.46
CA TYR A 405 -6.10 -35.16 19.55
C TYR A 405 -6.79 -35.06 20.90
N LEU A 406 -7.42 -33.94 21.23
CA LEU A 406 -8.14 -33.76 22.50
C LEU A 406 -9.28 -34.74 22.64
N GLU A 407 -10.03 -35.04 21.57
CA GLU A 407 -11.25 -35.85 21.55
C GLU A 407 -10.98 -37.35 21.33
N ALA A 408 -9.78 -37.74 20.94
CA ALA A 408 -9.43 -39.13 20.61
C ALA A 408 -9.61 -40.09 21.80
N ASP A 409 -9.50 -39.59 23.05
CA ASP A 409 -9.66 -40.39 24.27
C ASP A 409 -10.45 -39.62 25.34
N GLU A 410 -11.65 -40.06 25.63
CA GLU A 410 -12.55 -39.42 26.61
C GLU A 410 -11.96 -39.41 28.02
N GLN A 411 -11.27 -40.48 28.41
CA GLN A 411 -10.67 -40.56 29.76
C GLN A 411 -9.48 -39.62 29.90
N ARG A 412 -8.75 -39.40 28.82
CA ARG A 412 -7.58 -38.51 28.80
C ARG A 412 -7.91 -37.06 28.44
N TYR A 413 -9.14 -36.76 28.05
CA TYR A 413 -9.51 -35.41 27.60
C TYR A 413 -9.11 -34.31 28.59
N ARG A 414 -9.39 -34.52 29.89
CA ARG A 414 -9.04 -33.53 30.92
C ARG A 414 -7.52 -33.39 31.14
N SER A 415 -6.79 -34.50 31.10
CA SER A 415 -5.33 -34.47 31.22
C SER A 415 -4.67 -33.84 30.00
N ARG A 416 -5.17 -34.07 28.79
CA ARG A 416 -4.73 -33.42 27.55
C ARG A 416 -4.99 -31.94 27.57
N LEU A 417 -6.15 -31.46 28.05
CA LEU A 417 -6.43 -30.02 28.24
C LEU A 417 -5.38 -29.37 29.18
N LYS A 418 -5.07 -30.04 30.32
CA LYS A 418 -4.03 -29.53 31.24
C LYS A 418 -2.65 -29.50 30.60
N LEU A 419 -2.32 -30.52 29.83
CA LEU A 419 -1.03 -30.61 29.14
C LEU A 419 -0.83 -29.46 28.13
N ILE A 420 -1.84 -29.23 27.28
CA ILE A 420 -1.79 -28.13 26.32
C ILE A 420 -1.75 -26.77 27.04
N HIS A 421 -2.54 -26.58 28.10
CA HIS A 421 -2.46 -25.38 28.93
C HIS A 421 -1.05 -25.16 29.52
N GLY A 422 -0.39 -26.24 29.96
CA GLY A 422 0.99 -26.18 30.46
C GLY A 422 1.94 -25.64 29.39
N PHE A 423 1.92 -26.18 28.17
CA PHE A 423 2.76 -25.70 27.08
C PHE A 423 2.48 -24.25 26.69
N LEU A 424 1.21 -23.85 26.66
CA LEU A 424 0.85 -22.43 26.43
C LEU A 424 1.36 -21.51 27.53
N THR A 425 1.42 -22.00 28.78
CA THR A 425 1.97 -21.25 29.92
C THR A 425 3.50 -21.17 29.85
N GLU A 426 4.17 -22.19 29.33
CA GLU A 426 5.60 -22.22 29.03
C GLU A 426 5.99 -21.32 27.82
N GLY A 427 5.01 -20.70 27.13
CA GLY A 427 5.21 -19.74 26.05
C GLY A 427 5.15 -20.33 24.63
N TYR A 428 4.82 -21.61 24.47
CA TYR A 428 4.63 -22.19 23.14
C TYR A 428 3.34 -21.67 22.51
N ARG A 429 3.37 -21.42 21.18
CA ARG A 429 2.20 -21.00 20.43
C ARG A 429 1.32 -22.19 20.06
N ILE A 430 0.02 -21.94 19.86
CA ILE A 430 -0.96 -22.98 19.50
C ILE A 430 -0.59 -23.71 18.20
N GLU A 431 0.02 -22.98 17.23
CA GLU A 431 0.47 -23.53 15.96
C GLU A 431 1.62 -24.52 16.14
N GLU A 432 2.56 -24.21 17.04
CA GLU A 432 3.70 -25.07 17.38
C GLU A 432 3.25 -26.37 18.04
N ILE A 433 2.32 -26.23 18.99
CA ILE A 433 1.70 -27.37 19.64
C ILE A 433 0.92 -28.23 18.64
N THR A 434 0.17 -27.61 17.73
CA THR A 434 -0.58 -28.32 16.67
C THR A 434 0.36 -29.07 15.75
N GLN A 435 1.48 -28.45 15.35
CA GLN A 435 2.47 -29.12 14.52
C GLN A 435 3.14 -30.32 15.23
N ALA A 436 3.42 -30.19 16.52
CA ALA A 436 3.96 -31.31 17.32
C ALA A 436 2.93 -32.43 17.42
N VAL A 437 1.65 -32.11 17.64
CA VAL A 437 0.53 -33.10 17.65
C VAL A 437 0.41 -33.80 16.30
N ARG A 438 0.54 -33.07 15.18
CA ARG A 438 0.49 -33.66 13.82
C ARG A 438 1.62 -34.64 13.56
N THR A 439 2.81 -34.41 14.13
CA THR A 439 3.99 -35.26 13.97
C THR A 439 3.94 -36.50 14.84
N MET A 440 3.07 -36.49 15.86
CA MET A 440 2.93 -37.57 16.81
C MET A 440 2.12 -38.73 16.19
N SER A 441 2.60 -40.00 16.29
CA SER A 441 1.81 -41.15 15.95
C SER A 441 0.71 -41.42 16.99
N SER A 442 -0.47 -41.80 16.53
CA SER A 442 -1.76 -41.76 17.29
C SER A 442 -1.88 -42.70 18.50
N ASP A 443 -0.92 -43.61 18.77
CA ASP A 443 -1.11 -44.69 19.71
C ASP A 443 -0.20 -44.69 20.95
N SER A 444 0.44 -43.58 21.28
CA SER A 444 1.36 -43.58 22.43
C SER A 444 0.68 -43.30 23.76
N THR A 445 1.08 -44.09 24.78
CA THR A 445 0.61 -43.90 26.20
C THR A 445 1.30 -42.72 26.87
N GLU A 446 2.36 -42.17 26.28
CA GLU A 446 3.24 -41.13 26.84
C GLU A 446 3.14 -39.80 26.08
N ASP A 447 1.94 -39.34 25.76
CA ASP A 447 1.67 -38.11 25.01
C ASP A 447 2.50 -36.91 25.51
N ALA A 448 2.65 -36.77 26.82
CA ALA A 448 3.31 -35.62 27.45
C ALA A 448 4.83 -35.60 27.18
N ALA A 449 5.47 -36.75 27.24
CA ALA A 449 6.93 -36.87 27.03
C ALA A 449 7.27 -36.63 25.55
N ILE A 450 6.47 -37.19 24.64
CA ILE A 450 6.66 -37.07 23.20
C ILE A 450 6.43 -35.64 22.74
N LEU A 451 5.33 -34.99 23.14
CA LEU A 451 5.05 -33.59 22.80
C LEU A 451 6.14 -32.66 23.34
N ARG A 452 6.60 -32.90 24.58
CA ARG A 452 7.68 -32.13 25.17
C ARG A 452 8.98 -32.27 24.38
N HIS A 453 9.34 -33.50 23.97
CA HIS A 453 10.52 -33.75 23.14
C HIS A 453 10.44 -33.06 21.79
N LEU A 454 9.30 -33.15 21.10
CA LEU A 454 9.10 -32.49 19.81
C LEU A 454 9.14 -30.96 19.91
N LEU A 455 8.57 -30.39 20.95
CA LEU A 455 8.58 -28.93 21.18
C LEU A 455 9.96 -28.42 21.54
N TYR A 456 10.70 -29.12 22.42
CA TYR A 456 12.09 -28.76 22.76
C TYR A 456 13.04 -28.91 21.57
N GLY A 457 12.90 -29.96 20.79
CA GLY A 457 13.71 -30.16 19.58
C GLY A 457 13.57 -29.02 18.58
N ASN A 458 12.34 -28.53 18.36
CA ASN A 458 12.05 -27.39 17.49
C ASN A 458 12.64 -26.07 18.07
N GLN A 459 12.59 -25.86 19.38
CA GLN A 459 13.14 -24.67 20.02
C GLN A 459 14.68 -24.67 19.99
N ALA A 460 15.30 -25.82 20.25
CA ALA A 460 16.75 -25.97 20.14
C ALA A 460 17.26 -25.72 18.73
N TYR A 461 16.49 -26.14 17.70
CA TYR A 461 16.83 -25.88 16.30
C TYR A 461 16.74 -24.40 15.94
N ARG A 462 15.70 -23.68 16.43
CA ARG A 462 15.55 -22.24 16.26
C ARG A 462 16.67 -21.44 16.93
N ASN A 463 17.02 -21.80 18.16
CA ASN A 463 18.13 -21.17 18.90
C ASN A 463 19.49 -21.43 18.20
N ARG A 464 19.66 -22.58 17.58
CA ARG A 464 20.85 -22.90 16.76
C ARG A 464 20.90 -22.09 15.46
N ALA A 465 19.76 -21.92 14.77
CA ALA A 465 19.66 -21.07 13.58
C ALA A 465 19.99 -19.61 13.90
N SER A 466 19.50 -19.07 15.02
CA SER A 466 19.81 -17.70 15.46
C SER A 466 21.28 -17.54 15.91
N LEU A 467 21.91 -18.58 16.40
CA LEU A 467 23.35 -18.58 16.76
C LEU A 467 24.25 -18.69 15.53
N THR A 468 23.82 -19.39 14.47
CA THR A 468 24.61 -19.47 13.22
C THR A 468 24.62 -18.17 12.42
N GLU A 469 23.65 -17.28 12.60
CA GLU A 469 23.67 -15.94 11.99
C GLU A 469 24.66 -14.99 12.67
N THR A 470 25.09 -15.27 13.90
CA THR A 470 26.03 -14.43 14.69
C THR A 470 27.46 -14.93 14.71
N TYR A 471 27.77 -16.13 14.19
CA TYR A 471 29.12 -16.68 14.13
C TYR A 471 29.77 -16.44 12.79
N THR A 472 30.85 -15.65 12.76
CA THR A 472 31.72 -15.57 11.57
C THR A 472 32.44 -16.89 11.35
N PRO A 473 32.70 -17.30 10.09
CA PRO A 473 33.36 -18.56 9.78
C PRO A 473 34.72 -18.76 10.47
N GLU A 474 35.39 -17.68 10.88
CA GLU A 474 36.69 -17.72 11.57
C GLU A 474 36.58 -18.23 13.02
N MET A 475 35.44 -18.11 13.69
CA MET A 475 35.23 -18.62 15.06
C MET A 475 34.92 -20.12 15.10
N VAL A 476 34.49 -20.73 14.01
CA VAL A 476 34.18 -22.17 13.97
C VAL A 476 35.43 -23.03 13.77
N CYS A 477 36.51 -22.46 13.22
CA CYS A 477 37.75 -23.19 12.94
C CYS A 477 38.62 -23.42 14.16
N CYS A 478 38.31 -22.81 15.32
CA CYS A 478 39.16 -22.93 16.53
C CYS A 478 38.77 -24.05 17.49
N TYR A 479 37.71 -24.77 17.24
CA TYR A 479 37.26 -25.89 18.08
C TYR A 479 37.46 -27.25 17.36
N ALA A 480 38.72 -27.68 17.25
CA ALA A 480 38.97 -29.09 17.02
C ALA A 480 38.84 -29.78 18.39
N PRO A 481 37.89 -30.68 18.61
CA PRO A 481 37.83 -31.41 19.88
C PRO A 481 39.13 -32.22 20.05
N ASN A 482 39.84 -31.93 21.14
CA ASN A 482 41.00 -32.70 21.50
C ASN A 482 40.51 -34.07 22.02
N THR A 483 40.52 -35.09 21.13
CA THR A 483 40.09 -36.44 21.50
C THR A 483 40.89 -37.05 22.65
N GLY A 484 42.08 -36.53 22.96
CA GLY A 484 42.87 -36.95 24.11
C GLY A 484 42.24 -36.62 25.48
N ASP A 485 41.34 -35.64 25.54
CA ASP A 485 40.64 -35.27 26.79
C ASP A 485 39.57 -36.31 27.20
N TYR A 486 39.27 -37.27 26.34
CA TYR A 486 38.28 -38.33 26.58
C TYR A 486 38.94 -39.69 26.92
N ASP A 487 40.26 -39.84 26.83
CA ASP A 487 40.97 -41.09 27.13
C ASP A 487 40.81 -41.57 28.58
N HIS A 488 40.49 -40.65 29.52
CA HIS A 488 40.18 -41.00 30.89
C HIS A 488 38.82 -41.69 31.10
N LEU A 489 37.94 -41.65 30.09
CA LEU A 489 36.63 -42.29 30.13
C LEU A 489 36.65 -43.72 29.60
N LEU A 490 37.77 -44.18 29.02
CA LEU A 490 37.93 -45.55 28.59
C LEU A 490 38.23 -46.44 29.78
N PRO A 491 37.56 -47.57 29.99
CA PRO A 491 37.85 -48.50 31.08
C PRO A 491 39.28 -49.07 30.94
N LYS A 492 40.09 -48.87 31.97
CA LYS A 492 41.44 -49.47 32.10
C LYS A 492 41.27 -50.99 32.23
N GLY A 493 41.38 -51.72 31.16
CA GLY A 493 41.34 -53.17 31.23
C GLY A 493 41.45 -53.84 29.90
N GLY A 494 42.60 -54.45 29.58
CA GLY A 494 42.79 -55.47 28.60
C GLY A 494 43.70 -55.10 27.43
N GLY A 495 45.00 -55.30 27.61
CA GLY A 495 45.93 -55.30 26.52
C GLY A 495 45.63 -56.38 25.50
N ALA A 496 45.57 -56.01 24.24
CA ALA A 496 45.77 -56.90 23.11
C ALA A 496 46.25 -56.04 21.94
N ASP A 497 47.37 -56.45 21.40
CA ASP A 497 48.11 -55.91 20.28
C ASP A 497 47.24 -55.49 19.10
N ALA A 498 47.35 -54.22 18.72
CA ALA A 498 46.87 -53.69 17.46
C ALA A 498 47.99 -52.96 16.70
N ASN A 499 49.01 -53.72 16.37
CA ASN A 499 49.95 -53.33 15.31
C ASN A 499 49.78 -54.28 14.14
N SER A 500 48.84 -54.03 13.26
CA SER A 500 48.86 -54.54 11.87
C SER A 500 47.52 -54.15 11.19
N VAL A 501 47.34 -52.94 10.76
CA VAL A 501 46.55 -52.59 9.55
C VAL A 501 46.78 -51.10 9.29
N ALA A 502 47.94 -50.77 8.81
CA ALA A 502 48.17 -49.46 8.17
C ALA A 502 49.16 -49.69 7.01
N GLU A 503 48.70 -50.41 6.01
CA GLU A 503 49.26 -50.41 4.64
C GLU A 503 48.26 -51.08 3.72
N LYS A 504 47.45 -50.26 3.03
CA LYS A 504 46.88 -50.45 1.70
C LYS A 504 45.58 -49.62 1.58
N THR A 505 45.73 -48.43 1.08
CA THR A 505 45.07 -48.01 -0.17
C THR A 505 45.45 -46.54 -0.44
N MET A 506 46.14 -46.43 -1.57
CA MET A 506 46.31 -45.15 -2.29
C MET A 506 44.99 -44.49 -2.58
#